data_80255bae5621c32558e5a07f67722a0d
#
_entry.id   80255bae5621c32558e5a07f67722a0d
#
_cell.length_a   1.000
_cell.length_b   1.000
_cell.length_c   1.000
_cell.angle_alpha   90.00
_cell.angle_beta   90.00
_cell.angle_gamma   90.00
#
_symmetry.space_group_name_H-M   'P 1'
#
loop_
_entity.id
_entity.type
_entity.pdbx_description
1 polymer ?
#
loop_
_entity_poly.entity_id
_entity_poly.type
_entity_poly.pdbx_seq_one_letter_code
_entity_poly.pdbx_strand_id
1 'polypeptide(L)'
;MPVYNKAGISKLEILRKVNQLELVVHAARPKAIASETDQNNLILGFKEELKTLVSGSKQIRIKVLQITNSENESSLVARSIGDQLEKRVAFRKAIRQTTQQLQKNGVKGFKIQVAGRLNGAEIARAEWAREGRVPLQTIRADISYATHRANTIYGVLGIKVWIFNKEIF
;
A
#
# COMPACT_ATOMS: atom_id res chain seq x y z
N MET A 1 -0.05 1.51 17.65
CA MET A 1 -0.12 1.14 16.22
C MET A 1 1.01 0.16 15.95
N PRO A 2 0.77 -0.96 15.30
CA PRO A 2 1.83 -1.94 15.03
C PRO A 2 2.93 -1.31 14.16
N VAL A 3 4.17 -1.68 14.43
CA VAL A 3 5.39 -1.16 13.79
C VAL A 3 5.34 -1.29 12.26
N TYR A 4 4.64 -2.29 11.75
CA TYR A 4 4.41 -2.52 10.31
C TYR A 4 3.72 -1.35 9.59
N ASN A 5 2.88 -0.58 10.30
CA ASN A 5 2.20 0.59 9.72
C ASN A 5 3.16 1.77 9.48
N LYS A 6 4.20 1.90 10.32
CA LYS A 6 5.23 2.95 10.19
C LYS A 6 6.21 2.68 9.05
N ALA A 7 6.44 1.41 8.74
CA ALA A 7 7.39 0.98 7.70
C ALA A 7 6.89 1.21 6.27
N GLY A 8 5.57 1.32 6.07
CA GLY A 8 4.98 1.49 4.74
C GLY A 8 5.26 0.29 3.84
N ILE A 9 4.75 -0.88 4.20
CA ILE A 9 4.88 -2.09 3.37
C ILE A 9 3.91 -1.97 2.20
N SER A 10 4.44 -2.08 0.98
CA SER A 10 3.67 -2.06 -0.26
C SER A 10 3.30 -3.46 -0.72
N LYS A 11 4.30 -4.35 -0.82
CA LYS A 11 4.15 -5.68 -1.39
C LYS A 11 4.96 -6.69 -0.59
N LEU A 12 4.43 -7.90 -0.47
CA LEU A 12 5.11 -9.06 0.07
C LEU A 12 5.18 -10.13 -1.00
N GLU A 13 6.37 -10.60 -1.33
CA GLU A 13 6.58 -11.73 -2.23
C GLU A 13 7.06 -12.94 -1.45
N ILE A 14 6.44 -14.09 -1.71
CA ILE A 14 6.75 -15.35 -1.07
C ILE A 14 7.30 -16.31 -2.13
N LEU A 15 8.59 -16.60 -2.04
CA LEU A 15 9.27 -17.53 -2.91
C LEU A 15 9.47 -18.85 -2.16
N ARG A 16 8.74 -19.87 -2.58
CA ARG A 16 8.77 -21.21 -1.94
C ARG A 16 9.59 -22.18 -2.78
N LYS A 17 10.69 -22.65 -2.18
CA LYS A 17 11.52 -23.73 -2.72
C LYS A 17 11.39 -24.99 -1.84
N VAL A 18 11.92 -26.12 -2.28
CA VAL A 18 11.80 -27.39 -1.56
C VAL A 18 12.24 -27.26 -0.10
N ASN A 19 13.45 -26.72 0.15
CA ASN A 19 14.05 -26.60 1.50
C ASN A 19 14.18 -25.15 2.00
N GLN A 20 13.68 -24.16 1.23
CA GLN A 20 13.81 -22.76 1.58
C GLN A 20 12.50 -22.00 1.34
N LEU A 21 12.19 -21.10 2.29
CA LEU A 21 11.13 -20.10 2.15
C LEU A 21 11.81 -18.73 2.16
N GLU A 22 11.68 -17.98 1.08
CA GLU A 22 12.22 -16.64 0.97
C GLU A 22 11.07 -15.64 0.95
N LEU A 23 11.06 -14.73 1.91
CA LEU A 23 10.10 -13.64 2.02
C LEU A 23 10.80 -12.36 1.60
N VAL A 24 10.29 -11.71 0.55
CA VAL A 24 10.78 -10.42 0.08
C VAL A 24 9.74 -9.36 0.44
N VAL A 25 10.12 -8.47 1.35
CA VAL A 25 9.26 -7.38 1.84
C VAL A 25 9.67 -6.09 1.14
N HIS A 26 8.78 -5.51 0.35
CA HIS A 26 8.98 -4.20 -0.25
C HIS A 26 8.46 -3.12 0.69
N ALA A 27 9.36 -2.28 1.23
CA ALA A 27 9.04 -1.26 2.20
C ALA A 27 9.53 0.13 1.77
N ALA A 28 8.73 1.16 2.07
CA ALA A 28 9.11 2.55 1.84
C ALA A 28 10.23 2.99 2.79
N ARG A 29 10.17 2.53 4.04
CA ARG A 29 11.14 2.86 5.09
C ARG A 29 11.72 1.59 5.70
N PRO A 30 12.71 0.95 5.04
CA PRO A 30 13.31 -0.27 5.56
C PRO A 30 13.94 -0.07 6.94
N LYS A 31 14.50 1.11 7.23
CA LYS A 31 15.05 1.45 8.55
C LYS A 31 14.03 1.33 9.69
N ALA A 32 12.74 1.51 9.45
CA ALA A 32 11.71 1.34 10.47
C ALA A 32 11.46 -0.15 10.82
N ILE A 33 11.82 -1.05 9.93
CA ILE A 33 11.83 -2.50 10.17
C ILE A 33 13.20 -2.94 10.66
N ALA A 34 14.26 -2.25 10.21
CA ALA A 34 15.68 -2.51 10.37
C ALA A 34 16.36 -1.62 11.45
N SER A 35 15.68 -0.96 12.50
CA SER A 35 16.32 -0.23 13.59
C SER A 35 17.03 -1.15 14.58
N GLU A 36 18.31 -0.90 14.90
CA GLU A 36 19.21 -1.86 15.54
C GLU A 36 18.86 -2.25 16.98
N THR A 37 18.02 -1.51 17.66
CA THR A 37 17.69 -1.74 19.07
C THR A 37 16.52 -2.70 19.30
N ASP A 38 15.52 -2.76 18.37
CA ASP A 38 14.33 -3.60 18.57
C ASP A 38 14.16 -4.70 17.50
N GLN A 39 15.08 -4.78 16.54
CA GLN A 39 14.92 -5.54 15.30
C GLN A 39 15.24 -7.00 15.39
N ASN A 40 16.28 -7.33 16.12
CA ASN A 40 16.61 -8.74 16.34
C ASN A 40 15.41 -9.46 16.95
N ASN A 41 14.59 -8.76 17.73
CA ASN A 41 13.42 -9.35 18.38
C ASN A 41 12.21 -9.43 17.43
N LEU A 42 11.93 -8.43 16.58
CA LEU A 42 10.76 -8.45 15.71
C LEU A 42 10.92 -9.39 14.52
N ILE A 43 12.06 -9.35 13.84
CA ILE A 43 12.35 -10.26 12.72
C ILE A 43 12.54 -11.68 13.24
N LEU A 44 13.16 -11.85 14.40
CA LEU A 44 13.34 -13.15 15.04
C LEU A 44 12.00 -13.71 15.51
N GLY A 45 11.18 -12.94 16.20
CA GLY A 45 9.84 -13.35 16.63
C GLY A 45 8.96 -13.74 15.43
N PHE A 46 8.97 -12.92 14.37
CA PHE A 46 8.24 -13.24 13.14
C PHE A 46 8.79 -14.49 12.43
N LYS A 47 10.11 -14.69 12.47
CA LYS A 47 10.75 -15.90 11.93
C LYS A 47 10.40 -17.14 12.74
N GLU A 48 10.25 -17.03 14.04
CA GLU A 48 9.81 -18.12 14.93
C GLU A 48 8.34 -18.47 14.69
N GLU A 49 7.47 -17.47 14.62
CA GLU A 49 6.06 -17.67 14.26
C GLU A 49 5.91 -18.36 12.89
N LEU A 50 6.70 -17.94 11.90
CA LEU A 50 6.71 -18.59 10.59
C LEU A 50 7.23 -20.03 10.65
N LYS A 51 8.20 -20.33 11.50
CA LYS A 51 8.67 -21.72 11.69
C LYS A 51 7.59 -22.63 12.27
N THR A 52 6.76 -22.09 13.17
CA THR A 52 5.62 -22.88 13.72
C THR A 52 4.54 -23.15 12.71
N LEU A 53 4.30 -22.21 11.78
CA LEU A 53 3.30 -22.31 10.73
C LEU A 53 3.75 -23.18 9.55
N VAL A 54 5.05 -23.19 9.26
CA VAL A 54 5.63 -23.95 8.14
C VAL A 54 6.05 -25.34 8.64
N SER A 55 5.25 -26.34 8.38
CA SER A 55 5.56 -27.74 8.69
C SER A 55 6.84 -28.19 7.98
N GLY A 56 7.87 -28.53 8.75
CA GLY A 56 9.15 -29.04 8.27
C GLY A 56 10.33 -28.13 8.52
N SER A 57 11.53 -28.67 8.51
CA SER A 57 12.82 -27.96 8.78
C SER A 57 13.27 -27.08 7.60
N LYS A 58 12.40 -26.17 7.12
CA LYS A 58 12.75 -25.26 6.02
C LYS A 58 13.52 -24.06 6.52
N GLN A 59 14.54 -23.66 5.77
CA GLN A 59 15.25 -22.42 6.04
C GLN A 59 14.38 -21.23 5.62
N ILE A 60 14.11 -20.32 6.57
CA ILE A 60 13.35 -19.10 6.31
C ILE A 60 14.34 -17.94 6.17
N ARG A 61 14.31 -17.29 5.01
CA ARG A 61 15.07 -16.07 4.72
C ARG A 61 14.10 -14.90 4.54
N ILE A 62 14.37 -13.79 5.21
CA ILE A 62 13.59 -12.55 5.07
C ILE A 62 14.53 -11.50 4.47
N LYS A 63 14.13 -10.96 3.31
CA LYS A 63 14.81 -9.86 2.64
C LYS A 63 13.92 -8.63 2.68
N VAL A 64 14.46 -7.49 3.06
CA VAL A 64 13.76 -6.21 3.01
C VAL A 64 14.35 -5.38 1.88
N LEU A 65 13.54 -5.04 0.90
CA LEU A 65 13.92 -4.20 -0.24
C LEU A 65 13.30 -2.81 -0.08
N GLN A 66 14.09 -1.79 -0.33
CA GLN A 66 13.60 -0.42 -0.36
C GLN A 66 12.92 -0.12 -1.68
N ILE A 67 11.74 0.50 -1.62
CA ILE A 67 11.02 0.99 -2.79
C ILE A 67 11.60 2.35 -3.16
N THR A 68 12.07 2.48 -4.41
CA THR A 68 12.72 3.70 -4.90
C THR A 68 11.74 4.89 -4.94
N ASN A 69 10.50 4.66 -5.39
CA ASN A 69 9.46 5.69 -5.53
C ASN A 69 8.23 5.32 -4.67
N SER A 70 8.41 5.31 -3.35
CA SER A 70 7.35 4.93 -2.41
C SER A 70 6.09 5.81 -2.50
N GLU A 71 6.24 7.04 -2.95
CA GLU A 71 5.13 8.00 -3.08
C GLU A 71 4.26 7.74 -4.31
N ASN A 72 4.77 6.98 -5.29
CA ASN A 72 4.04 6.59 -6.50
C ASN A 72 3.47 5.18 -6.40
N GLU A 73 3.60 4.54 -5.25
CA GLU A 73 3.10 3.18 -5.04
C GLU A 73 1.62 3.21 -4.65
N SER A 74 0.77 2.59 -5.46
CA SER A 74 -0.69 2.66 -5.29
C SER A 74 -1.18 2.17 -3.92
N SER A 75 -0.53 1.16 -3.34
CA SER A 75 -0.90 0.62 -2.03
C SER A 75 -0.63 1.60 -0.89
N LEU A 76 0.51 2.32 -0.95
CA LEU A 76 0.88 3.32 0.04
C LEU A 76 0.01 4.58 -0.08
N VAL A 77 -0.29 4.99 -1.32
CA VAL A 77 -1.21 6.10 -1.60
C VAL A 77 -2.61 5.79 -1.07
N ALA A 78 -3.14 4.59 -1.37
CA ALA A 78 -4.45 4.17 -0.89
C ALA A 78 -4.53 4.15 0.65
N ARG A 79 -3.47 3.66 1.31
CA ARG A 79 -3.37 3.67 2.77
C ARG A 79 -3.30 5.10 3.33
N SER A 80 -2.50 5.98 2.73
CA SER A 80 -2.39 7.38 3.18
C SER A 80 -3.73 8.10 3.12
N ILE A 81 -4.53 7.86 2.06
CA ILE A 81 -5.91 8.39 1.97
C ILE A 81 -6.77 7.79 3.09
N GLY A 82 -6.68 6.48 3.33
CA GLY A 82 -7.41 5.81 4.40
C GLY A 82 -7.13 6.40 5.76
N ASP A 83 -5.85 6.55 6.12
CA ASP A 83 -5.42 7.15 7.38
C ASP A 83 -5.94 8.59 7.57
N GLN A 84 -6.04 9.38 6.48
CA GLN A 84 -6.61 10.72 6.52
C GLN A 84 -8.13 10.69 6.77
N LEU A 85 -8.84 9.77 6.10
CA LEU A 85 -10.30 9.63 6.29
C LEU A 85 -10.65 9.12 7.69
N GLU A 86 -9.88 8.21 8.26
CA GLU A 86 -10.02 7.75 9.65
C GLU A 86 -9.77 8.88 10.66
N LYS A 87 -8.87 9.82 10.34
CA LYS A 87 -8.64 11.05 11.11
C LYS A 87 -9.68 12.14 10.86
N ARG A 88 -10.80 11.81 10.24
CA ARG A 88 -11.92 12.71 9.95
C ARG A 88 -11.57 13.89 9.02
N VAL A 89 -10.57 13.76 8.19
CA VAL A 89 -10.29 14.75 7.13
C VAL A 89 -11.38 14.65 6.06
N ALA A 90 -11.91 15.79 5.60
CA ALA A 90 -12.91 15.81 4.55
C ALA A 90 -12.36 15.12 3.28
N PHE A 91 -13.14 14.19 2.69
CA PHE A 91 -12.69 13.36 1.58
C PHE A 91 -12.19 14.17 0.37
N ARG A 92 -12.82 15.32 0.07
CA ARG A 92 -12.39 16.22 -1.01
C ARG A 92 -11.00 16.81 -0.76
N LYS A 93 -10.69 17.14 0.50
CA LYS A 93 -9.38 17.65 0.90
C LYS A 93 -8.33 16.56 0.78
N ALA A 94 -8.63 15.35 1.27
CA ALA A 94 -7.74 14.20 1.17
C ALA A 94 -7.41 13.86 -0.30
N ILE A 95 -8.42 13.78 -1.18
CA ILE A 95 -8.23 13.54 -2.61
C ILE A 95 -7.37 14.64 -3.23
N ARG A 96 -7.67 15.92 -2.97
CA ARG A 96 -6.92 17.06 -3.54
C ARG A 96 -5.45 17.04 -3.10
N GLN A 97 -5.16 16.79 -1.83
CA GLN A 97 -3.79 16.70 -1.33
C GLN A 97 -3.01 15.57 -2.02
N THR A 98 -3.62 14.39 -2.13
CA THR A 98 -3.00 13.25 -2.80
C THR A 98 -2.77 13.52 -4.28
N THR A 99 -3.75 14.14 -4.96
CA THR A 99 -3.63 14.56 -6.35
C THR A 99 -2.43 15.49 -6.57
N GLN A 100 -2.31 16.52 -5.75
CA GLN A 100 -1.19 17.47 -5.82
C GLN A 100 0.17 16.79 -5.56
N GLN A 101 0.21 15.83 -4.64
CA GLN A 101 1.42 15.06 -4.34
C GLN A 101 1.84 14.20 -5.54
N LEU A 102 0.90 13.45 -6.13
CA LEU A 102 1.18 12.61 -7.31
C LEU A 102 1.62 13.44 -8.53
N GLN A 103 1.04 14.62 -8.73
CA GLN A 103 1.46 15.56 -9.78
C GLN A 103 2.90 16.04 -9.58
N LYS A 104 3.25 16.44 -8.35
CA LYS A 104 4.63 16.87 -8.01
C LYS A 104 5.65 15.76 -8.27
N ASN A 105 5.26 14.52 -8.07
CA ASN A 105 6.10 13.35 -8.31
C ASN A 105 6.19 12.94 -9.79
N GLY A 106 5.56 13.68 -10.70
CA GLY A 106 5.65 13.46 -12.14
C GLY A 106 4.96 12.19 -12.64
N VAL A 107 3.93 11.71 -11.96
CA VAL A 107 3.13 10.56 -12.40
C VAL A 107 2.38 10.90 -13.69
N LYS A 108 2.46 10.02 -14.71
CA LYS A 108 1.85 10.26 -16.03
C LYS A 108 0.33 10.28 -16.01
N GLY A 109 -0.26 9.60 -15.04
CA GLY A 109 -1.70 9.62 -14.84
C GLY A 109 -2.12 8.73 -13.67
N PHE A 110 -3.23 9.11 -13.06
CA PHE A 110 -3.81 8.37 -11.94
C PHE A 110 -5.33 8.55 -11.87
N LYS A 111 -5.96 7.60 -11.21
CA LYS A 111 -7.37 7.65 -10.85
C LYS A 111 -7.53 7.22 -9.40
N ILE A 112 -8.22 8.04 -8.60
CA ILE A 112 -8.55 7.75 -7.20
C ILE A 112 -10.06 7.68 -7.11
N GLN A 113 -10.59 6.64 -6.48
CA GLN A 113 -12.02 6.48 -6.22
C GLN A 113 -12.24 6.20 -4.74
N VAL A 114 -13.16 6.91 -4.13
CA VAL A 114 -13.60 6.70 -2.75
C VAL A 114 -15.10 6.45 -2.76
N ALA A 115 -15.54 5.38 -2.13
CA ALA A 115 -16.94 4.96 -2.11
C ALA A 115 -17.39 4.63 -0.69
N GLY A 116 -18.63 4.99 -0.36
CA GLY A 116 -19.26 4.76 0.93
C GLY A 116 -20.02 5.98 1.43
N ARG A 117 -20.21 6.08 2.73
CA ARG A 117 -20.89 7.22 3.39
C ARG A 117 -19.92 8.39 3.55
N LEU A 118 -19.68 9.12 2.46
CA LEU A 118 -18.72 10.22 2.41
C LEU A 118 -19.15 11.36 3.33
N ASN A 119 -18.24 11.79 4.22
CA ASN A 119 -18.48 12.78 5.28
C ASN A 119 -19.68 12.47 6.18
N GLY A 120 -20.04 11.19 6.35
CA GLY A 120 -21.15 10.78 7.20
C GLY A 120 -22.54 10.91 6.56
N ALA A 121 -22.64 11.13 5.23
CA ALA A 121 -23.92 11.16 4.54
C ALA A 121 -24.70 9.85 4.74
N GLU A 122 -26.04 9.92 4.85
CA GLU A 122 -26.88 8.72 5.03
C GLU A 122 -26.80 7.79 3.83
N ILE A 123 -26.80 8.37 2.64
CA ILE A 123 -26.74 7.62 1.37
C ILE A 123 -25.28 7.48 0.94
N ALA A 124 -24.86 6.24 0.75
CA ALA A 124 -23.54 5.93 0.21
C ALA A 124 -23.44 6.35 -1.26
N ARG A 125 -22.32 6.93 -1.62
CA ARG A 125 -22.00 7.28 -3.01
C ARG A 125 -20.54 7.05 -3.33
N ALA A 126 -20.21 7.02 -4.61
CA ALA A 126 -18.85 6.93 -5.10
C ALA A 126 -18.44 8.26 -5.74
N GLU A 127 -17.31 8.78 -5.29
CA GLU A 127 -16.68 9.97 -5.87
C GLU A 127 -15.30 9.58 -6.39
N TRP A 128 -14.87 10.17 -7.49
CA TRP A 128 -13.59 9.88 -8.09
C TRP A 128 -12.92 11.14 -8.63
N ALA A 129 -11.59 11.10 -8.67
CA ALA A 129 -10.76 12.07 -9.35
C ALA A 129 -9.83 11.35 -10.30
N ARG A 130 -9.63 11.89 -11.49
CA ARG A 130 -8.73 11.37 -12.50
C ARG A 130 -7.93 12.52 -13.10
N GLU A 131 -6.64 12.30 -13.25
CA GLU A 131 -5.76 13.23 -13.95
C GLU A 131 -4.77 12.46 -14.82
N GLY A 132 -4.40 13.07 -15.95
CA GLY A 132 -3.53 12.43 -16.92
C GLY A 132 -4.18 11.25 -17.65
N ARG A 133 -3.32 10.38 -18.18
CA ARG A 133 -3.72 9.17 -18.92
C ARG A 133 -3.75 7.96 -18.00
N VAL A 134 -4.86 7.23 -18.02
CA VAL A 134 -4.98 5.92 -17.35
C VAL A 134 -5.59 4.95 -18.36
N PRO A 135 -4.77 4.38 -19.28
CA PRO A 135 -5.27 3.54 -20.37
C PRO A 135 -5.52 2.10 -19.88
N LEU A 136 -6.70 1.85 -19.29
CA LEU A 136 -7.04 0.54 -18.73
C LEU A 136 -7.20 -0.56 -19.78
N GLN A 137 -7.48 -0.20 -21.04
CA GLN A 137 -7.65 -1.13 -22.15
C GLN A 137 -6.31 -1.57 -22.78
N THR A 138 -5.23 -0.82 -22.54
CA THR A 138 -3.94 -1.08 -23.16
C THR A 138 -3.18 -2.13 -22.37
N ILE A 139 -2.99 -3.32 -22.96
CA ILE A 139 -2.32 -4.47 -22.28
C ILE A 139 -0.86 -4.15 -21.92
N ARG A 140 -0.16 -3.38 -22.75
CA ARG A 140 1.22 -2.96 -22.51
C ARG A 140 1.40 -1.85 -21.47
N ALA A 141 0.30 -1.34 -20.90
CA ALA A 141 0.36 -0.31 -19.88
C ALA A 141 0.63 -0.91 -18.50
N ASP A 142 1.72 -0.48 -17.85
CA ASP A 142 2.02 -0.81 -16.47
C ASP A 142 1.21 0.09 -15.54
N ILE A 143 0.15 -0.49 -14.98
CA ILE A 143 -0.76 0.20 -14.06
C ILE A 143 -0.69 -0.45 -12.69
N SER A 144 -0.18 0.29 -11.72
CA SER A 144 -0.22 -0.11 -10.31
C SER A 144 -1.63 0.11 -9.76
N TYR A 145 -2.25 -0.94 -9.24
CA TYR A 145 -3.59 -0.90 -8.67
C TYR A 145 -3.58 -1.35 -7.23
N ALA A 146 -4.28 -0.61 -6.36
CA ALA A 146 -4.49 -1.04 -4.99
C ALA A 146 -5.86 -0.65 -4.48
N THR A 147 -6.33 -1.44 -3.50
CA THR A 147 -7.54 -1.16 -2.73
C THR A 147 -7.19 -1.04 -1.25
N HIS A 148 -7.90 -0.14 -0.57
CA HIS A 148 -7.80 0.00 0.88
C HIS A 148 -9.18 0.25 1.50
N ARG A 149 -9.34 -0.16 2.75
CA ARG A 149 -10.56 0.06 3.54
C ARG A 149 -10.25 0.99 4.68
N ALA A 150 -10.95 2.12 4.75
CA ALA A 150 -10.87 3.04 5.89
C ALA A 150 -12.07 2.81 6.82
N ASN A 151 -11.80 2.51 8.07
CA ASN A 151 -12.83 2.28 9.09
C ASN A 151 -13.19 3.60 9.76
N THR A 152 -14.35 4.13 9.42
CA THR A 152 -14.85 5.36 10.02
C THR A 152 -16.00 5.08 10.99
N ILE A 153 -16.32 6.07 11.82
CA ILE A 153 -17.47 5.97 12.76
C ILE A 153 -18.81 5.77 12.05
N TYR A 154 -18.90 6.18 10.77
CA TYR A 154 -20.13 6.05 9.95
C TYR A 154 -20.17 4.78 9.10
N GLY A 155 -19.14 3.92 9.21
CA GLY A 155 -18.98 2.71 8.46
C GLY A 155 -17.67 2.65 7.67
N VAL A 156 -17.55 1.67 6.79
CA VAL A 156 -16.33 1.43 6.00
C VAL A 156 -16.39 2.24 4.70
N LEU A 157 -15.31 2.93 4.39
CA LEU A 157 -15.08 3.56 3.09
C LEU A 157 -14.13 2.71 2.26
N GLY A 158 -14.53 2.40 1.03
CA GLY A 158 -13.69 1.70 0.06
C GLY A 158 -12.87 2.71 -0.76
N ILE A 159 -11.56 2.52 -0.81
CA ILE A 159 -10.64 3.35 -1.58
C ILE A 159 -10.03 2.48 -2.67
N LYS A 160 -10.02 2.97 -3.90
CA LYS A 160 -9.36 2.33 -5.04
C LYS A 160 -8.45 3.35 -5.71
N VAL A 161 -7.21 2.95 -5.99
CA VAL A 161 -6.19 3.80 -6.61
C VAL A 161 -5.59 3.08 -7.80
N TRP A 162 -5.52 3.76 -8.92
CA TRP A 162 -4.83 3.33 -10.15
C TRP A 162 -3.76 4.36 -10.46
N ILE A 163 -2.54 3.93 -10.67
CA ILE A 163 -1.41 4.78 -11.04
C ILE A 163 -0.78 4.22 -12.31
N PHE A 164 -0.70 5.02 -13.34
CA PHE A 164 -0.07 4.68 -14.59
C PHE A 164 1.42 5.06 -14.54
N ASN A 165 2.30 4.06 -14.55
CA ASN A 165 3.73 4.25 -14.50
C ASN A 165 4.31 4.51 -15.90
N LYS A 166 4.18 3.53 -16.80
CA LYS A 166 4.77 3.55 -18.14
C LYS A 166 4.10 2.55 -19.06
N GLU A 167 4.41 2.64 -20.34
CA GLU A 167 4.15 1.55 -21.29
C GLU A 167 5.41 0.69 -21.42
N ILE A 168 5.23 -0.63 -21.45
CA ILE A 168 6.29 -1.62 -21.63
C ILE A 168 6.26 -2.03 -23.10
N PHE A 169 7.37 -1.80 -23.79
CA PHE A 169 7.57 -2.17 -25.18
C PHE A 169 8.47 -3.39 -25.28
#